data_b854381d50390833ce30580e824f24f6
#
_entry.id   b854381d50390833ce30580e824f24f6
#
_cell.length_a   1.000
_cell.length_b   1.000
_cell.length_c   1.000
_cell.angle_alpha   90.00
_cell.angle_beta   90.00
_cell.angle_gamma   90.00
#
_symmetry.space_group_name_H-M   'P 1'
#
loop_
_entity.id
_entity.type
_entity.pdbx_description
1 polymer ?
#
loop_
_entity_poly.entity_id
_entity_poly.type
_entity_poly.pdbx_seq_one_letter_code
_entity_poly.pdbx_strand_id
1 'polypeptide(L)'
;FGEVGWLVDGGIVNRDTIAYQERLCLMHQFGIIDLLRSLDSNGPVRIIEIGGGYGGLAYFLGQIFKNIQYVICDLPVSLYFSATYLSEVVGAEDVVIYDGNNPEVLESDKGPRYVCLPNHFFDHLAGQSFDLAINTMSFIEMPGDVVDHYAKGLKSLLLPEGMLFEQNYFFLRSDAPPTYCEPRKIIEKCFRNKLGIDLRSHWGIPNLWVNHLPVELMAASKIPFHKS
;
A
#
# COMPACT_ATOMS: atom_id res chain seq x y z
N PHE A 1 6.00 -22.70 -6.61
CA PHE A 1 4.60 -22.46 -6.96
C PHE A 1 4.47 -22.53 -8.49
N GLY A 2 3.46 -23.29 -8.99
CA GLY A 2 3.19 -23.37 -10.43
C GLY A 2 2.50 -22.11 -10.93
N GLU A 3 3.27 -21.09 -11.27
CA GLU A 3 2.70 -19.86 -11.82
C GLU A 3 2.10 -20.10 -13.19
N VAL A 4 0.90 -19.59 -13.41
CA VAL A 4 0.22 -19.58 -14.71
C VAL A 4 0.38 -18.19 -15.32
N GLY A 5 0.91 -18.11 -16.55
CA GLY A 5 1.15 -16.84 -17.23
C GLY A 5 1.78 -17.04 -18.60
N TRP A 6 2.30 -15.96 -19.17
CA TRP A 6 3.02 -15.94 -20.42
C TRP A 6 4.53 -16.04 -20.18
N LEU A 7 5.23 -16.85 -20.95
CA LEU A 7 6.69 -16.90 -20.90
C LEU A 7 7.26 -15.70 -21.66
N VAL A 8 7.99 -14.84 -20.98
CA VAL A 8 8.64 -13.67 -21.56
C VAL A 8 10.09 -13.65 -21.07
N ASP A 9 11.04 -13.70 -22.00
CA ASP A 9 12.50 -13.68 -21.73
C ASP A 9 12.95 -14.66 -20.62
N GLY A 10 12.33 -15.85 -20.58
CA GLY A 10 12.64 -16.90 -19.62
C GLY A 10 11.95 -16.76 -18.26
N GLY A 11 11.18 -15.71 -18.04
CA GLY A 11 10.34 -15.50 -16.85
C GLY A 11 8.85 -15.66 -17.14
N ILE A 12 8.07 -15.99 -16.11
CA ILE A 12 6.60 -16.03 -16.21
C ILE A 12 6.05 -14.65 -15.86
N VAL A 13 5.27 -14.08 -16.77
CA VAL A 13 4.53 -12.84 -16.59
C VAL A 13 3.04 -13.16 -16.54
N ASN A 14 2.37 -12.77 -15.49
CA ASN A 14 0.93 -12.92 -15.33
C ASN A 14 0.26 -11.55 -15.13
N ARG A 15 -1.06 -11.55 -14.98
CA ARG A 15 -1.84 -10.32 -14.81
C ARG A 15 -1.42 -9.53 -13.56
N ASP A 16 -1.10 -10.21 -12.47
CA ASP A 16 -0.74 -9.57 -11.20
C ASP A 16 0.65 -8.95 -11.28
N THR A 17 1.63 -9.64 -11.89
CA THR A 17 2.96 -9.07 -12.11
C THR A 17 2.92 -7.81 -12.98
N ILE A 18 2.05 -7.76 -14.00
CA ILE A 18 1.83 -6.55 -14.80
C ILE A 18 1.24 -5.42 -13.95
N ALA A 19 0.25 -5.74 -13.10
CA ALA A 19 -0.36 -4.75 -12.21
C ALA A 19 0.65 -4.18 -11.20
N TYR A 20 1.48 -5.02 -10.60
CA TYR A 20 2.52 -4.56 -9.67
C TYR A 20 3.59 -3.73 -10.38
N GLN A 21 4.01 -4.14 -11.58
CA GLN A 21 4.93 -3.36 -12.39
C GLN A 21 4.38 -1.96 -12.70
N GLU A 22 3.12 -1.85 -13.07
CA GLU A 22 2.46 -0.57 -13.30
C GLU A 22 2.47 0.30 -12.04
N ARG A 23 2.11 -0.27 -10.87
CA ARG A 23 2.10 0.44 -9.59
C ARG A 23 3.47 0.96 -9.21
N LEU A 24 4.52 0.16 -9.40
CA LEU A 24 5.91 0.59 -9.16
C LEU A 24 6.32 1.72 -10.11
N CYS A 25 5.96 1.63 -11.38
CA CYS A 25 6.21 2.70 -12.35
C CYS A 25 5.50 4.00 -11.96
N LEU A 26 4.23 3.90 -11.53
CA LEU A 26 3.46 5.04 -11.07
C LEU A 26 4.07 5.67 -9.80
N MET A 27 4.42 4.86 -8.80
CA MET A 27 5.10 5.33 -7.59
C MET A 27 6.42 6.02 -7.92
N HIS A 28 7.19 5.49 -8.88
CA HIS A 28 8.41 6.15 -9.34
C HIS A 28 8.12 7.47 -10.06
N GLN A 29 7.10 7.53 -10.90
CA GLN A 29 6.71 8.76 -11.59
C GLN A 29 6.22 9.84 -10.61
N PHE A 30 5.52 9.46 -9.56
CA PHE A 30 5.13 10.37 -8.46
C PHE A 30 6.33 10.84 -7.61
N GLY A 31 7.50 10.22 -7.75
CA GLY A 31 8.68 10.51 -6.93
C GLY A 31 8.70 9.78 -5.58
N ILE A 32 7.73 8.91 -5.30
CA ILE A 32 7.62 8.16 -4.04
C ILE A 32 8.85 7.28 -3.83
N ILE A 33 9.24 6.51 -4.86
CA ILE A 33 10.37 5.58 -4.76
C ILE A 33 11.67 6.33 -4.44
N ASP A 34 11.91 7.47 -5.09
CA ASP A 34 13.14 8.24 -4.90
C ASP A 34 13.16 8.89 -3.50
N LEU A 35 12.02 9.40 -3.03
CA LEU A 35 11.89 9.93 -1.67
C LEU A 35 12.15 8.85 -0.62
N LEU A 36 11.48 7.70 -0.71
CA LEU A 36 11.66 6.61 0.26
C LEU A 36 13.08 6.05 0.26
N ARG A 37 13.78 6.01 -0.89
CA ARG A 37 15.20 5.64 -0.94
C ARG A 37 16.10 6.58 -0.16
N SER A 38 15.76 7.85 -0.10
CA SER A 38 16.52 8.81 0.72
C SER A 38 16.35 8.56 2.22
N LEU A 39 15.23 7.97 2.63
CA LEU A 39 14.94 7.60 4.02
C LEU A 39 15.56 6.26 4.41
N ASP A 40 15.65 5.29 3.49
CA ASP A 40 16.16 3.92 3.70
C ASP A 40 17.59 3.89 4.30
N SER A 41 18.39 4.93 4.08
CA SER A 41 19.72 5.10 4.67
C SER A 41 19.71 5.52 6.15
N ASN A 42 18.60 6.05 6.64
CA ASN A 42 18.49 6.66 7.97
C ASN A 42 17.69 5.81 8.97
N GLY A 43 17.03 4.78 8.49
CA GLY A 43 16.19 3.88 9.29
C GLY A 43 15.28 3.04 8.38
N PRO A 44 14.47 2.15 8.94
CA PRO A 44 13.56 1.35 8.14
C PRO A 44 12.46 2.23 7.51
N VAL A 45 12.27 2.07 6.22
CA VAL A 45 11.10 2.61 5.51
C VAL A 45 9.87 1.85 5.97
N ARG A 46 8.89 2.53 6.51
CA ARG A 46 7.67 1.93 7.05
C ARG A 46 6.49 2.08 6.10
N ILE A 47 5.97 0.95 5.65
CA ILE A 47 4.85 0.89 4.70
C ILE A 47 3.69 0.11 5.32
N ILE A 48 2.48 0.63 5.16
CA ILE A 48 1.24 -0.09 5.45
C ILE A 48 0.41 -0.24 4.18
N GLU A 49 -0.04 -1.45 3.88
CA GLU A 49 -0.95 -1.73 2.78
C GLU A 49 -2.28 -2.27 3.31
N ILE A 50 -3.39 -1.65 2.91
CA ILE A 50 -4.73 -2.14 3.20
C ILE A 50 -5.21 -2.98 2.02
N GLY A 51 -5.44 -4.27 2.26
CA GLY A 51 -5.87 -5.20 1.22
C GLY A 51 -4.73 -5.65 0.32
N GLY A 52 -3.63 -6.14 0.90
CA GLY A 52 -2.42 -6.54 0.16
C GLY A 52 -2.51 -7.87 -0.57
N GLY A 53 -3.66 -8.58 -0.47
CA GLY A 53 -3.87 -9.86 -1.14
C GLY A 53 -2.82 -10.90 -0.75
N TYR A 54 -2.14 -11.51 -1.71
CA TYR A 54 -1.10 -12.51 -1.41
C TYR A 54 0.29 -11.92 -1.11
N GLY A 55 0.43 -10.59 -1.06
CA GLY A 55 1.69 -9.94 -0.67
C GLY A 55 2.66 -9.68 -1.83
N GLY A 56 2.23 -9.77 -3.09
CA GLY A 56 3.11 -9.58 -4.23
C GLY A 56 3.70 -8.18 -4.33
N LEU A 57 2.92 -7.12 -4.08
CA LEU A 57 3.45 -5.75 -4.07
C LEU A 57 4.46 -5.55 -2.92
N ALA A 58 4.16 -6.13 -1.73
CA ALA A 58 5.06 -6.10 -0.59
C ALA A 58 6.42 -6.75 -0.93
N TYR A 59 6.40 -7.90 -1.61
CA TYR A 59 7.62 -8.54 -2.08
C TYR A 59 8.43 -7.63 -3.00
N PHE A 60 7.81 -7.04 -4.03
CA PHE A 60 8.53 -6.17 -4.97
C PHE A 60 9.10 -4.92 -4.31
N LEU A 61 8.36 -4.27 -3.42
CA LEU A 61 8.86 -3.11 -2.67
C LEU A 61 10.02 -3.52 -1.74
N GLY A 62 9.94 -4.72 -1.15
CA GLY A 62 11.03 -5.28 -0.38
C GLY A 62 12.30 -5.62 -1.16
N GLN A 63 12.21 -5.77 -2.50
CA GLN A 63 13.41 -5.88 -3.35
C GLN A 63 14.03 -4.50 -3.65
N ILE A 64 13.24 -3.42 -3.56
CA ILE A 64 13.69 -2.04 -3.81
C ILE A 64 14.34 -1.43 -2.58
N PHE A 65 13.77 -1.67 -1.39
CA PHE A 65 14.23 -1.12 -0.11
C PHE A 65 14.88 -2.22 0.74
N LYS A 66 16.13 -2.00 1.15
CA LYS A 66 16.88 -2.98 1.95
C LYS A 66 16.42 -3.02 3.41
N ASN A 67 16.09 -1.84 3.94
CA ASN A 67 15.66 -1.66 5.31
C ASN A 67 14.18 -1.24 5.33
N ILE A 68 13.28 -2.20 5.29
CA ILE A 68 11.83 -1.99 5.21
C ILE A 68 11.11 -2.74 6.32
N GLN A 69 10.11 -2.11 6.92
CA GLN A 69 9.05 -2.80 7.63
C GLN A 69 7.73 -2.62 6.87
N TYR A 70 7.16 -3.71 6.42
CA TYR A 70 5.93 -3.72 5.63
C TYR A 70 4.79 -4.40 6.38
N VAL A 71 3.74 -3.66 6.66
CA VAL A 71 2.54 -4.16 7.34
C VAL A 71 1.43 -4.38 6.30
N ILE A 72 0.98 -5.61 6.14
CA ILE A 72 -0.17 -5.97 5.30
C ILE A 72 -1.39 -6.11 6.22
N CYS A 73 -2.33 -5.16 6.13
CA CYS A 73 -3.60 -5.24 6.85
C CYS A 73 -4.68 -5.78 5.91
N ASP A 74 -5.15 -7.00 6.18
CA ASP A 74 -6.13 -7.69 5.33
C ASP A 74 -7.03 -8.61 6.17
N LEU A 75 -8.00 -9.24 5.51
CA LEU A 75 -8.81 -10.30 6.10
C LEU A 75 -7.91 -11.47 6.54
N PRO A 76 -8.21 -12.13 7.68
CA PRO A 76 -7.39 -13.24 8.16
C PRO A 76 -7.16 -14.35 7.13
N VAL A 77 -8.16 -14.61 6.30
CA VAL A 77 -8.07 -15.62 5.23
C VAL A 77 -7.11 -15.21 4.13
N SER A 78 -7.08 -13.94 3.76
CA SER A 78 -6.14 -13.39 2.77
C SER A 78 -4.70 -13.41 3.31
N LEU A 79 -4.53 -13.10 4.59
CA LEU A 79 -3.22 -13.08 5.24
C LEU A 79 -2.57 -14.46 5.31
N TYR A 80 -3.34 -15.54 5.30
CA TYR A 80 -2.78 -16.88 5.18
C TYR A 80 -1.99 -17.05 3.88
N PHE A 81 -2.52 -16.52 2.77
CA PHE A 81 -1.82 -16.53 1.48
C PHE A 81 -0.60 -15.60 1.48
N SER A 82 -0.73 -14.38 2.05
CA SER A 82 0.38 -13.43 2.14
C SER A 82 1.53 -14.01 2.97
N ALA A 83 1.23 -14.55 4.15
CA ALA A 83 2.25 -15.11 5.03
C ALA A 83 2.95 -16.31 4.39
N THR A 84 2.18 -17.22 3.76
CA THR A 84 2.75 -18.39 3.09
C THR A 84 3.65 -17.98 1.92
N TYR A 85 3.17 -17.07 1.05
CA TYR A 85 3.95 -16.61 -0.09
C TYR A 85 5.23 -15.91 0.34
N LEU A 86 5.12 -14.93 1.25
CA LEU A 86 6.27 -14.17 1.71
C LEU A 86 7.27 -15.05 2.44
N SER A 87 6.82 -15.95 3.33
CA SER A 87 7.73 -16.89 4.02
C SER A 87 8.51 -17.78 3.06
N GLU A 88 7.92 -18.14 1.93
CA GLU A 88 8.58 -18.97 0.91
C GLU A 88 9.62 -18.17 0.10
N VAL A 89 9.32 -16.88 -0.21
CA VAL A 89 10.19 -16.10 -1.13
C VAL A 89 11.24 -15.25 -0.42
N VAL A 90 11.05 -14.91 0.87
CA VAL A 90 12.00 -14.08 1.62
C VAL A 90 12.59 -14.77 2.87
N GLY A 91 11.97 -15.85 3.35
CA GLY A 91 12.32 -16.56 4.58
C GLY A 91 11.26 -16.39 5.66
N ALA A 92 10.97 -17.48 6.39
CA ALA A 92 9.93 -17.47 7.42
C ALA A 92 10.28 -16.59 8.63
N GLU A 93 11.56 -16.36 8.88
CA GLU A 93 12.07 -15.51 9.94
C GLU A 93 11.75 -14.02 9.74
N ASP A 94 11.54 -13.61 8.49
CA ASP A 94 11.21 -12.23 8.10
C ASP A 94 9.70 -11.93 8.12
N VAL A 95 8.87 -12.96 8.39
CA VAL A 95 7.39 -12.83 8.27
C VAL A 95 6.72 -13.24 9.57
N VAL A 96 5.78 -12.41 10.04
CA VAL A 96 4.96 -12.76 11.21
C VAL A 96 3.49 -12.46 10.93
N ILE A 97 2.61 -13.32 11.45
CA ILE A 97 1.17 -13.02 11.57
C ILE A 97 0.95 -12.46 12.97
N TYR A 98 0.45 -11.22 13.04
CA TYR A 98 0.15 -10.58 14.30
C TYR A 98 -1.08 -11.22 14.95
N ASP A 99 -0.94 -11.68 16.18
CA ASP A 99 -1.98 -12.39 16.96
C ASP A 99 -2.60 -11.53 18.08
N GLY A 100 -2.18 -10.27 18.19
CA GLY A 100 -2.65 -9.34 19.23
C GLY A 100 -1.88 -9.39 20.55
N ASN A 101 -0.97 -10.36 20.75
CA ASN A 101 -0.29 -10.57 22.04
C ASN A 101 1.10 -9.94 22.11
N ASN A 102 1.75 -9.72 20.97
CA ASN A 102 3.10 -9.17 20.92
C ASN A 102 3.15 -7.85 20.14
N PRO A 103 2.86 -6.69 20.77
CA PRO A 103 2.89 -5.40 20.09
C PRO A 103 4.27 -4.99 19.58
N GLU A 104 5.36 -5.57 20.10
CA GLU A 104 6.72 -5.22 19.69
C GLU A 104 6.98 -5.53 18.20
N VAL A 105 6.27 -6.49 17.61
CA VAL A 105 6.40 -6.79 16.18
C VAL A 105 5.90 -5.65 15.29
N LEU A 106 5.13 -4.71 15.83
CA LEU A 106 4.67 -3.51 15.13
C LEU A 106 5.68 -2.35 15.23
N GLU A 107 6.70 -2.47 16.07
CA GLU A 107 7.76 -1.46 16.22
C GLU A 107 8.79 -1.61 15.10
N SER A 108 9.19 -0.47 14.51
CA SER A 108 10.03 -0.46 13.30
C SER A 108 11.45 -1.01 13.49
N ASP A 109 12.00 -0.88 14.70
CA ASP A 109 13.38 -1.24 15.02
C ASP A 109 13.53 -2.65 15.61
N LYS A 110 12.42 -3.30 15.97
CA LYS A 110 12.40 -4.60 16.63
C LYS A 110 11.56 -5.65 15.91
N GLY A 111 10.68 -5.19 15.02
CA GLY A 111 9.74 -6.05 14.32
C GLY A 111 10.38 -6.78 13.14
N PRO A 112 9.71 -7.83 12.65
CA PRO A 112 10.08 -8.51 11.44
C PRO A 112 9.88 -7.59 10.22
N ARG A 113 10.48 -7.98 9.10
CA ARG A 113 10.40 -7.24 7.85
C ARG A 113 8.97 -7.15 7.29
N TYR A 114 8.18 -8.20 7.45
CA TYR A 114 6.80 -8.28 7.01
C TYR A 114 5.87 -8.68 8.14
N VAL A 115 4.86 -7.87 8.38
CA VAL A 115 3.82 -8.12 9.38
C VAL A 115 2.48 -8.31 8.68
N CYS A 116 1.92 -9.51 8.79
CA CYS A 116 0.56 -9.81 8.37
C CYS A 116 -0.41 -9.46 9.51
N LEU A 117 -1.10 -8.33 9.39
CA LEU A 117 -1.98 -7.78 10.41
C LEU A 117 -3.44 -8.09 10.08
N PRO A 118 -4.13 -8.95 10.86
CA PRO A 118 -5.57 -9.13 10.70
C PRO A 118 -6.31 -7.81 10.86
N ASN A 119 -7.23 -7.54 9.96
CA ASN A 119 -7.92 -6.25 9.85
C ASN A 119 -8.62 -5.78 11.13
N HIS A 120 -9.09 -6.70 11.97
CA HIS A 120 -9.69 -6.37 13.28
C HIS A 120 -8.67 -5.87 14.32
N PHE A 121 -7.37 -5.99 14.04
CA PHE A 121 -6.29 -5.39 14.85
C PHE A 121 -5.77 -4.06 14.29
N PHE A 122 -6.44 -3.49 13.28
CA PHE A 122 -5.98 -2.22 12.68
C PHE A 122 -5.78 -1.11 13.73
N ASP A 123 -6.67 -1.03 14.71
CA ASP A 123 -6.58 -0.01 15.78
C ASP A 123 -5.41 -0.23 16.76
N HIS A 124 -4.78 -1.43 16.76
CA HIS A 124 -3.55 -1.69 17.53
C HIS A 124 -2.34 -0.93 16.96
N LEU A 125 -2.44 -0.39 15.74
CA LEU A 125 -1.41 0.48 15.17
C LEU A 125 -1.40 1.89 15.76
N ALA A 126 -2.33 2.23 16.65
CA ALA A 126 -2.39 3.55 17.27
C ALA A 126 -1.05 3.93 17.93
N GLY A 127 -0.51 5.10 17.58
CA GLY A 127 0.81 5.55 18.03
C GLY A 127 1.98 5.09 17.16
N GLN A 128 1.75 4.21 16.18
CA GLN A 128 2.74 3.89 15.14
C GLN A 128 2.80 5.00 14.09
N SER A 129 3.88 5.00 13.30
CA SER A 129 4.08 5.98 12.22
C SER A 129 4.55 5.29 10.95
N PHE A 130 4.03 5.72 9.79
CA PHE A 130 4.36 5.17 8.49
C PHE A 130 4.75 6.29 7.51
N ASP A 131 5.69 5.97 6.62
CA ASP A 131 6.11 6.84 5.51
C ASP A 131 5.13 6.76 4.35
N LEU A 132 4.61 5.55 4.08
CA LEU A 132 3.71 5.28 2.98
C LEU A 132 2.57 4.37 3.41
N ALA A 133 1.36 4.78 3.10
CA ALA A 133 0.19 3.90 3.07
C ALA A 133 -0.16 3.56 1.62
N ILE A 134 -0.62 2.34 1.40
CA ILE A 134 -1.00 1.85 0.07
C ILE A 134 -2.41 1.25 0.15
N ASN A 135 -3.23 1.56 -0.84
CA ASN A 135 -4.44 0.81 -1.12
C ASN A 135 -4.62 0.67 -2.62
N THR A 136 -4.69 -0.56 -3.08
CA THR A 136 -4.92 -0.85 -4.48
C THR A 136 -6.05 -1.86 -4.64
N MET A 137 -7.13 -1.42 -5.31
CA MET A 137 -8.28 -2.24 -5.68
C MET A 137 -9.17 -2.75 -4.54
N SER A 138 -8.78 -2.61 -3.27
CA SER A 138 -9.53 -3.20 -2.17
C SER A 138 -10.58 -2.25 -1.56
N PHE A 139 -10.36 -0.94 -1.53
CA PHE A 139 -11.36 0.01 -1.02
C PHE A 139 -12.67 0.00 -1.82
N ILE A 140 -12.59 -0.27 -3.12
CA ILE A 140 -13.78 -0.37 -3.99
C ILE A 140 -14.70 -1.55 -3.60
N GLU A 141 -14.18 -2.52 -2.87
CA GLU A 141 -14.89 -3.72 -2.42
C GLU A 141 -15.47 -3.58 -1.01
N MET A 142 -15.18 -2.45 -0.34
CA MET A 142 -15.56 -2.20 1.05
C MET A 142 -16.78 -1.29 1.17
N PRO A 143 -17.59 -1.44 2.24
CA PRO A 143 -18.60 -0.45 2.63
C PRO A 143 -17.97 0.92 2.92
N GLY A 144 -18.74 2.00 2.71
CA GLY A 144 -18.21 3.36 2.84
C GLY A 144 -17.77 3.76 4.26
N ASP A 145 -18.40 3.23 5.28
CA ASP A 145 -18.02 3.41 6.69
C ASP A 145 -16.69 2.73 7.02
N VAL A 146 -16.42 1.57 6.44
CA VAL A 146 -15.15 0.85 6.57
C VAL A 146 -14.04 1.63 5.88
N VAL A 147 -14.27 2.15 4.67
CA VAL A 147 -13.30 3.01 3.98
C VAL A 147 -13.03 4.29 4.77
N ASP A 148 -14.06 4.92 5.35
CA ASP A 148 -13.93 6.11 6.19
C ASP A 148 -13.08 5.83 7.46
N HIS A 149 -13.31 4.68 8.10
CA HIS A 149 -12.50 4.23 9.24
C HIS A 149 -11.01 4.10 8.86
N TYR A 150 -10.70 3.38 7.77
CA TYR A 150 -9.32 3.25 7.30
C TYR A 150 -8.73 4.59 6.89
N ALA A 151 -9.45 5.44 6.16
CA ALA A 151 -8.93 6.74 5.71
C ALA A 151 -8.56 7.64 6.89
N LYS A 152 -9.39 7.68 7.94
CA LYS A 152 -9.11 8.43 9.18
C LYS A 152 -7.92 7.84 9.96
N GLY A 153 -7.90 6.51 10.09
CA GLY A 153 -6.81 5.80 10.76
C GLY A 153 -5.49 6.03 10.03
N LEU A 154 -5.43 5.78 8.72
CA LEU A 154 -4.22 6.00 7.92
C LEU A 154 -3.72 7.44 8.00
N LYS A 155 -4.62 8.43 7.97
CA LYS A 155 -4.22 9.82 8.15
C LYS A 155 -3.50 10.06 9.48
N SER A 156 -3.93 9.43 10.57
CA SER A 156 -3.32 9.58 11.89
C SER A 156 -2.02 8.78 12.04
N LEU A 157 -1.87 7.69 11.27
CA LEU A 157 -0.70 6.83 11.26
C LEU A 157 0.41 7.34 10.32
N LEU A 158 0.09 8.16 9.33
CA LEU A 158 1.08 8.71 8.44
C LEU A 158 1.87 9.84 9.11
N LEU A 159 3.19 9.82 8.94
CA LEU A 159 4.07 10.93 9.29
C LEU A 159 3.57 12.25 8.66
N PRO A 160 3.98 13.42 9.15
CA PRO A 160 3.58 14.70 8.56
C PRO A 160 3.81 14.78 7.05
N GLU A 161 4.90 14.20 6.55
CA GLU A 161 5.27 14.09 5.14
C GLU A 161 4.90 12.74 4.54
N GLY A 162 4.24 11.88 5.30
CA GLY A 162 3.77 10.58 4.86
C GLY A 162 2.69 10.68 3.79
N MET A 163 2.60 9.64 2.97
CA MET A 163 1.79 9.62 1.76
C MET A 163 0.81 8.44 1.75
N LEU A 164 -0.34 8.62 1.13
CA LEU A 164 -1.23 7.52 0.77
C LEU A 164 -1.28 7.41 -0.76
N PHE A 165 -0.73 6.31 -1.30
CA PHE A 165 -0.91 5.92 -2.69
C PHE A 165 -2.19 5.08 -2.80
N GLU A 166 -3.14 5.53 -3.62
CA GLU A 166 -4.41 4.88 -3.82
C GLU A 166 -4.68 4.66 -5.31
N GLN A 167 -5.07 3.45 -5.68
CA GLN A 167 -5.47 3.11 -7.03
C GLN A 167 -6.70 2.19 -6.98
N ASN A 168 -7.87 2.78 -7.23
CA ASN A 168 -9.14 2.06 -7.31
C ASN A 168 -9.89 2.43 -8.60
N TYR A 169 -10.86 1.62 -8.99
CA TYR A 169 -11.72 1.96 -10.12
C TYR A 169 -12.53 3.21 -9.83
N PHE A 170 -12.68 4.05 -10.86
CA PHE A 170 -13.48 5.28 -10.76
C PHE A 170 -14.99 5.00 -10.83
N PHE A 171 -15.36 3.92 -11.50
CA PHE A 171 -16.77 3.60 -11.72
C PHE A 171 -17.20 2.45 -10.83
N LEU A 172 -18.26 2.65 -10.06
CA LEU A 172 -19.04 1.55 -9.54
C LEU A 172 -19.57 0.75 -10.72
N ARG A 173 -19.38 -0.57 -10.69
CA ARG A 173 -20.06 -1.43 -11.65
C ARG A 173 -21.56 -1.23 -11.49
N SER A 174 -22.31 -1.24 -12.60
CA SER A 174 -23.76 -1.08 -12.57
C SER A 174 -24.48 -2.17 -11.75
N ASP A 175 -23.79 -3.28 -11.51
CA ASP A 175 -24.23 -4.43 -10.70
C ASP A 175 -23.64 -4.46 -9.29
N ALA A 176 -22.93 -3.40 -8.88
CA ALA A 176 -22.33 -3.34 -7.54
C ALA A 176 -23.45 -3.26 -6.47
N PRO A 177 -23.30 -3.98 -5.35
CA PRO A 177 -24.22 -3.86 -4.23
C PRO A 177 -24.33 -2.41 -3.75
N PRO A 178 -25.47 -1.98 -3.20
CA PRO A 178 -25.68 -0.62 -2.71
C PRO A 178 -24.72 -0.19 -1.59
N THR A 179 -24.03 -1.16 -0.97
CA THR A 179 -23.02 -0.94 0.09
C THR A 179 -21.70 -0.43 -0.43
N TYR A 180 -21.43 -0.58 -1.74
CA TYR A 180 -20.20 -0.10 -2.34
C TYR A 180 -20.16 1.42 -2.38
N CYS A 181 -19.00 1.99 -2.11
CA CYS A 181 -18.76 3.42 -2.09
C CYS A 181 -17.83 3.86 -3.22
N GLU A 182 -17.70 5.16 -3.38
CA GLU A 182 -16.67 5.78 -4.19
C GLU A 182 -15.50 6.17 -3.25
N PRO A 183 -14.42 5.37 -3.15
CA PRO A 183 -13.37 5.55 -2.14
C PRO A 183 -12.77 6.95 -2.16
N ARG A 184 -12.51 7.48 -3.36
CA ARG A 184 -11.94 8.81 -3.55
C ARG A 184 -12.72 9.91 -2.82
N LYS A 185 -14.07 9.91 -2.91
CA LYS A 185 -14.91 10.90 -2.23
C LYS A 185 -14.86 10.82 -0.71
N ILE A 186 -14.50 9.67 -0.17
CA ILE A 186 -14.33 9.47 1.26
C ILE A 186 -12.94 9.94 1.68
N ILE A 187 -11.90 9.52 0.96
CA ILE A 187 -10.51 9.85 1.26
C ILE A 187 -10.28 11.38 1.20
N GLU A 188 -10.87 12.09 0.22
CA GLU A 188 -10.72 13.53 0.08
C GLU A 188 -11.28 14.34 1.27
N LYS A 189 -12.15 13.76 2.08
CA LYS A 189 -12.61 14.39 3.33
C LYS A 189 -11.53 14.35 4.43
N CYS A 190 -10.61 13.39 4.35
CA CYS A 190 -9.54 13.19 5.32
C CYS A 190 -8.26 13.91 4.90
N PHE A 191 -7.88 13.85 3.63
CA PHE A 191 -6.63 14.39 3.10
C PHE A 191 -6.87 15.70 2.35
N ARG A 192 -6.06 16.73 2.68
CA ARG A 192 -6.25 18.09 2.13
C ARG A 192 -5.70 18.27 0.73
N ASN A 193 -4.66 17.52 0.39
CA ASN A 193 -3.96 17.68 -0.88
C ASN A 193 -3.96 16.35 -1.63
N LYS A 194 -4.26 16.43 -2.90
CA LYS A 194 -4.23 15.31 -3.82
C LYS A 194 -3.37 15.65 -5.02
N LEU A 195 -2.51 14.70 -5.37
CA LEU A 195 -1.78 14.69 -6.61
C LEU A 195 -2.39 13.58 -7.47
N GLY A 196 -3.00 13.92 -8.55
CA GLY A 196 -3.61 12.97 -9.46
C GLY A 196 -2.90 13.01 -10.80
N ILE A 197 -2.79 11.87 -11.43
CA ILE A 197 -2.44 11.76 -12.85
C ILE A 197 -3.76 11.54 -13.58
N ASP A 198 -4.00 12.29 -14.63
CA ASP A 198 -5.08 11.98 -15.56
C ASP A 198 -4.67 10.83 -16.49
N LEU A 199 -4.31 9.73 -15.88
CA LEU A 199 -3.86 8.51 -16.53
C LEU A 199 -4.90 7.42 -16.26
N ARG A 200 -5.64 7.05 -17.27
CA ARG A 200 -6.57 5.92 -17.19
C ARG A 200 -5.80 4.62 -17.34
N SER A 201 -5.53 4.00 -16.22
CA SER A 201 -4.98 2.66 -16.17
C SER A 201 -6.10 1.62 -16.28
N HIS A 202 -5.75 0.41 -16.69
CA HIS A 202 -6.65 -0.75 -16.62
C HIS A 202 -7.06 -1.08 -15.16
N TRP A 203 -6.23 -0.69 -14.20
CA TRP A 203 -6.38 -0.97 -12.77
C TRP A 203 -6.99 0.19 -11.97
N GLY A 204 -7.51 1.20 -12.65
CA GLY A 204 -8.10 2.36 -12.00
C GLY A 204 -7.23 3.62 -12.10
N ILE A 205 -7.71 4.70 -11.49
CA ILE A 205 -7.03 5.99 -11.49
C ILE A 205 -6.12 6.08 -10.28
N PRO A 206 -4.78 6.23 -10.47
CA PRO A 206 -3.87 6.40 -9.36
C PRO A 206 -4.01 7.81 -8.77
N ASN A 207 -4.03 7.90 -7.45
CA ASN A 207 -4.01 9.14 -6.70
C ASN A 207 -2.93 9.06 -5.62
N LEU A 208 -2.29 10.18 -5.35
CA LEU A 208 -1.40 10.36 -4.23
C LEU A 208 -1.99 11.42 -3.29
N TRP A 209 -2.25 11.04 -2.06
CA TRP A 209 -2.81 11.90 -1.03
C TRP A 209 -1.74 12.24 -0.01
N VAL A 210 -1.64 13.53 0.35
CA VAL A 210 -0.65 14.02 1.29
C VAL A 210 -1.27 15.02 2.27
N ASN A 211 -0.83 15.02 3.51
CA ASN A 211 -1.23 16.03 4.50
C ASN A 211 -0.51 17.36 4.24
N HIS A 212 0.81 17.27 4.04
CA HIS A 212 1.67 18.36 3.63
C HIS A 212 2.37 17.93 2.34
N LEU A 213 2.59 18.86 1.43
CA LEU A 213 3.29 18.55 0.19
C LEU A 213 4.80 18.60 0.46
N PRO A 214 5.52 17.47 0.50
CA PRO A 214 6.96 17.46 0.72
C PRO A 214 7.67 18.17 -0.43
N VAL A 215 8.60 19.06 -0.11
CA VAL A 215 9.39 19.77 -1.12
C VAL A 215 10.23 18.80 -1.94
N GLU A 216 10.75 17.79 -1.27
CA GLU A 216 11.53 16.69 -1.86
C GLU A 216 10.69 15.86 -2.84
N LEU A 217 9.44 15.59 -2.52
CA LEU A 217 8.51 14.89 -3.41
C LEU A 217 8.24 15.73 -4.68
N MET A 218 8.07 17.05 -4.52
CA MET A 218 7.89 17.95 -5.66
C MET A 218 9.11 17.95 -6.59
N ALA A 219 10.32 17.89 -6.01
CA ALA A 219 11.57 17.84 -6.77
C ALA A 219 11.80 16.47 -7.44
N ALA A 220 11.39 15.38 -6.79
CA ALA A 220 11.54 14.01 -7.30
C ALA A 220 10.47 13.61 -8.33
N SER A 221 9.29 14.24 -8.28
CA SER A 221 8.20 13.91 -9.18
C SER A 221 8.52 14.26 -10.63
N LYS A 222 8.25 13.32 -11.51
CA LYS A 222 8.37 13.48 -12.97
C LYS A 222 7.07 13.95 -13.62
N ILE A 223 6.04 14.21 -12.82
CA ILE A 223 4.71 14.59 -13.25
C ILE A 223 4.44 16.02 -12.77
N PRO A 224 3.91 16.89 -13.63
CA PRO A 224 3.51 18.23 -13.21
C PRO A 224 2.39 18.15 -12.18
N PHE A 225 2.57 18.85 -11.07
CA PHE A 225 1.55 18.96 -10.03
C PHE A 225 0.45 19.89 -10.47
N HIS A 226 -0.77 19.39 -10.56
CA HIS A 226 -1.95 20.21 -10.63
C HIS A 226 -2.59 20.27 -9.25
N LYS A 227 -2.58 21.46 -8.63
CA LYS A 227 -3.41 21.69 -7.43
C LYS A 227 -4.86 21.63 -7.88
N SER A 228 -5.60 20.66 -7.37
CA SER A 228 -7.06 20.59 -7.54
C SER A 228 -7.76 21.67 -6.72
#